data_68fb655348fcab2868ec6aec18534ad3
#
_entry.id   68fb655348fcab2868ec6aec18534ad3
#
_cell.length_a   1.000
_cell.length_b   1.000
_cell.length_c   1.000
_cell.angle_alpha   90.00
_cell.angle_beta   90.00
_cell.angle_gamma   90.00
#
_symmetry.space_group_name_H-M   'P 1'
#
loop_
_entity.id
_entity.type
_entity.pdbx_description
1 polymer ?
#
loop_
_entity_poly.entity_id
_entity_poly.type
_entity_poly.pdbx_seq_one_letter_code
_entity_poly.pdbx_strand_id
1 'polypeptide(L)'
;FNRRVMNSFLMRDENLPEFAQAFDDFRPEVVVGYVGPLMRIAEWLNARKRSVHRPQAILSAAEALHQRQREVLEATFGAPVYNTYGCREFMLIASECGERKGLHATADHLVVEVDAPLRGVDGEPVGEILVTDLHNYGMPFVRYANGDLAVPSSRTCACGRGLPLLERIEGRRLDCVRTPAGGLVPGEFFINAFFGVEGIKRYQVVQRELGALDIMLVRGPDFSERSVEQVRAEVRKAVDESVELRLHFVDDIPMSRSGKFRVSISELP
;
A
#
# COMPACT_ATOMS: atom_id res chain seq x y z
N PHE A 1 8.95 19.51 -19.94
CA PHE A 1 8.12 19.54 -18.75
C PHE A 1 8.86 20.27 -17.63
N ASN A 2 8.19 21.21 -16.96
CA ASN A 2 8.69 21.83 -15.75
C ASN A 2 8.48 20.88 -14.58
N ARG A 3 9.55 20.16 -14.14
CA ARG A 3 9.49 19.20 -13.05
C ARG A 3 10.75 19.26 -12.19
N ARG A 4 10.58 19.09 -10.88
CA ARG A 4 11.64 18.87 -9.92
C ARG A 4 11.58 17.43 -9.43
N VAL A 5 12.68 16.69 -9.51
CA VAL A 5 12.78 15.31 -9.04
C VAL A 5 13.58 15.30 -7.75
N MET A 6 13.01 14.67 -6.71
CA MET A 6 13.66 14.45 -5.42
C MET A 6 13.82 12.93 -5.22
N ASN A 7 15.06 12.48 -4.91
CA ASN A 7 15.32 11.06 -4.74
C ASN A 7 14.89 10.61 -3.33
N SER A 8 13.71 9.99 -3.25
CA SER A 8 13.15 9.50 -1.99
C SER A 8 13.94 8.35 -1.35
N PHE A 9 14.77 7.61 -2.11
CA PHE A 9 15.64 6.58 -1.56
C PHE A 9 16.80 7.14 -0.73
N LEU A 10 17.14 8.40 -0.92
CA LEU A 10 18.13 9.13 -0.12
C LEU A 10 17.52 9.91 1.05
N MET A 11 16.21 9.79 1.25
CA MET A 11 15.49 10.49 2.31
C MET A 11 15.91 9.97 3.69
N ARG A 12 16.37 10.90 4.54
CA ARG A 12 16.77 10.68 5.94
C ARG A 12 16.15 11.77 6.80
N ASP A 13 16.17 11.60 8.11
CA ASP A 13 15.58 12.59 9.02
C ASP A 13 16.30 13.94 8.94
N GLU A 14 17.62 13.93 8.67
CA GLU A 14 18.45 15.13 8.57
C GLU A 14 18.11 15.98 7.33
N ASN A 15 17.66 15.37 6.23
CA ASN A 15 17.37 16.08 4.98
C ASN A 15 15.86 16.27 4.70
N LEU A 16 14.97 15.87 5.60
CA LEU A 16 13.53 16.16 5.50
C LEU A 16 13.24 17.67 5.35
N PRO A 17 13.98 18.59 6.00
CA PRO A 17 13.81 20.02 5.76
C PRO A 17 13.96 20.44 4.29
N GLU A 18 14.88 19.80 3.54
CA GLU A 18 15.12 20.09 2.12
C GLU A 18 13.96 19.64 1.25
N PHE A 19 13.38 18.46 1.56
CA PHE A 19 12.17 17.98 0.90
C PHE A 19 10.99 18.90 1.13
N ALA A 20 10.77 19.35 2.36
CA ALA A 20 9.71 20.30 2.68
C ALA A 20 9.94 21.66 1.99
N GLN A 21 11.18 22.17 1.98
CA GLN A 21 11.52 23.42 1.33
C GLN A 21 11.31 23.36 -0.19
N ALA A 22 11.50 22.19 -0.79
CA ALA A 22 11.26 22.01 -2.23
C ALA A 22 9.81 22.29 -2.65
N PHE A 23 8.82 22.07 -1.77
CA PHE A 23 7.43 22.47 -2.03
C PHE A 23 7.26 23.98 -2.12
N ASP A 24 7.91 24.71 -1.22
CA ASP A 24 7.81 26.18 -1.17
C ASP A 24 8.56 26.84 -2.32
N ASP A 25 9.75 26.33 -2.66
CA ASP A 25 10.61 26.87 -3.72
C ASP A 25 10.06 26.60 -5.12
N PHE A 26 9.63 25.35 -5.36
CA PHE A 26 9.17 24.92 -6.69
C PHE A 26 7.69 25.19 -6.92
N ARG A 27 6.88 25.24 -5.85
CA ARG A 27 5.42 25.43 -5.86
C ARG A 27 4.70 24.49 -6.84
N PRO A 28 4.80 23.15 -6.66
CA PRO A 28 4.25 22.20 -7.60
C PRO A 28 2.71 22.29 -7.67
N GLU A 29 2.16 22.22 -8.88
CA GLU A 29 0.71 22.03 -9.07
C GLU A 29 0.31 20.60 -8.75
N VAL A 30 1.13 19.63 -9.15
CA VAL A 30 0.92 18.21 -8.90
C VAL A 30 2.16 17.59 -8.28
N VAL A 31 1.97 16.79 -7.25
CA VAL A 31 3.02 15.99 -6.62
C VAL A 31 2.78 14.53 -6.97
N VAL A 32 3.81 13.85 -7.47
CA VAL A 32 3.79 12.40 -7.66
C VAL A 32 4.82 11.78 -6.72
N GLY A 33 4.41 10.85 -5.88
CA GLY A 33 5.33 10.27 -4.90
C GLY A 33 4.90 8.93 -4.35
N TYR A 34 5.84 8.22 -3.75
CA TYR A 34 5.56 7.01 -3.00
C TYR A 34 4.90 7.36 -1.67
N VAL A 35 4.00 6.51 -1.21
CA VAL A 35 3.22 6.75 0.01
C VAL A 35 4.12 6.92 1.23
N GLY A 36 5.10 6.02 1.43
CA GLY A 36 6.02 6.05 2.56
C GLY A 36 6.82 7.36 2.66
N PRO A 37 7.52 7.81 1.63
CA PRO A 37 8.20 9.10 1.60
C PRO A 37 7.27 10.29 1.84
N LEU A 38 6.08 10.31 1.25
CA LEU A 38 5.10 11.37 1.47
C LEU A 38 4.63 11.40 2.94
N MET A 39 4.39 10.25 3.54
CA MET A 39 4.05 10.13 4.96
C MET A 39 5.16 10.65 5.86
N ARG A 40 6.42 10.31 5.60
CA ARG A 40 7.56 10.84 6.38
C ARG A 40 7.64 12.37 6.35
N ILE A 41 7.42 12.98 5.18
CA ILE A 41 7.35 14.44 5.06
C ILE A 41 6.17 14.99 5.86
N ALA A 42 4.99 14.35 5.74
CA ALA A 42 3.79 14.77 6.46
C ALA A 42 3.95 14.70 7.99
N GLU A 43 4.50 13.62 8.51
CA GLU A 43 4.80 13.45 9.93
C GLU A 43 5.80 14.49 10.43
N TRP A 44 6.86 14.75 9.65
CA TRP A 44 7.84 15.78 9.98
C TRP A 44 7.24 17.17 10.02
N LEU A 45 6.37 17.53 9.07
CA LEU A 45 5.65 18.80 9.02
C LEU A 45 4.71 18.95 10.21
N ASN A 46 3.92 17.91 10.50
CA ASN A 46 2.94 17.91 11.59
C ASN A 46 3.62 18.06 12.96
N ALA A 47 4.72 17.33 13.20
CA ALA A 47 5.49 17.43 14.43
C ALA A 47 6.04 18.86 14.69
N ARG A 48 6.24 19.64 13.62
CA ARG A 48 6.78 21.01 13.67
C ARG A 48 5.73 22.09 13.46
N LYS A 49 4.45 21.68 13.29
CA LYS A 49 3.35 22.60 12.97
C LYS A 49 3.68 23.51 11.76
N ARG A 50 4.44 22.97 10.82
CA ARG A 50 4.86 23.68 9.58
C ARG A 50 3.91 23.29 8.45
N SER A 51 3.46 24.28 7.69
CA SER A 51 2.80 24.13 6.40
C SER A 51 3.78 24.38 5.25
N VAL A 52 3.46 23.83 4.09
CA VAL A 52 4.19 24.04 2.83
C VAL A 52 3.23 24.48 1.73
N HIS A 53 3.77 24.84 0.55
CA HIS A 53 2.93 25.13 -0.61
C HIS A 53 1.94 24.01 -0.88
N ARG A 54 0.65 24.37 -1.02
CA ARG A 54 -0.45 23.45 -1.31
C ARG A 54 -0.50 23.12 -2.81
N PRO A 55 -0.28 21.86 -3.23
CA PRO A 55 -0.51 21.45 -4.61
C PRO A 55 -2.01 21.36 -4.92
N GLN A 56 -2.37 21.25 -6.19
CA GLN A 56 -3.76 20.98 -6.61
C GLN A 56 -4.14 19.52 -6.39
N ALA A 57 -3.17 18.59 -6.54
CA ALA A 57 -3.35 17.16 -6.36
C ALA A 57 -2.04 16.45 -5.98
N ILE A 58 -2.19 15.33 -5.29
CA ILE A 58 -1.12 14.38 -5.03
C ILE A 58 -1.50 13.05 -5.69
N LEU A 59 -0.60 12.47 -6.49
CA LEU A 59 -0.75 11.14 -7.06
C LEU A 59 0.16 10.19 -6.30
N SER A 60 -0.43 9.24 -5.57
CA SER A 60 0.34 8.20 -4.90
C SER A 60 0.70 7.10 -5.90
N ALA A 61 1.91 6.56 -5.80
CA ALA A 61 2.41 5.55 -6.71
C ALA A 61 3.22 4.48 -5.98
N ALA A 62 3.35 3.30 -6.60
CA ALA A 62 4.25 2.21 -6.25
C ALA A 62 4.05 1.52 -4.88
N GLU A 63 3.24 2.05 -4.03
CA GLU A 63 2.88 1.49 -2.72
C GLU A 63 1.37 1.60 -2.52
N ALA A 64 0.78 0.66 -1.75
CA ALA A 64 -0.63 0.75 -1.40
C ALA A 64 -0.92 2.04 -0.61
N LEU A 65 -1.96 2.74 -0.98
CA LEU A 65 -2.47 3.92 -0.27
C LEU A 65 -3.65 3.50 0.61
N HIS A 66 -3.43 3.50 1.92
CA HIS A 66 -4.47 3.18 2.89
C HIS A 66 -5.27 4.41 3.28
N GLN A 67 -6.53 4.21 3.69
CA GLN A 67 -7.45 5.30 3.99
C GLN A 67 -6.89 6.28 5.03
N ARG A 68 -6.28 5.78 6.10
CA ARG A 68 -5.67 6.62 7.14
C ARG A 68 -4.46 7.43 6.63
N GLN A 69 -3.65 6.83 5.76
CA GLN A 69 -2.54 7.56 5.14
C GLN A 69 -3.05 8.67 4.23
N ARG A 70 -4.10 8.39 3.44
CA ARG A 70 -4.80 9.39 2.63
C ARG A 70 -5.26 10.57 3.48
N GLU A 71 -5.94 10.30 4.58
CA GLU A 71 -6.45 11.33 5.51
C GLU A 71 -5.32 12.21 6.07
N VAL A 72 -4.22 11.59 6.50
CA VAL A 72 -3.05 12.31 7.00
C VAL A 72 -2.42 13.18 5.90
N LEU A 73 -2.23 12.63 4.71
CA LEU A 73 -1.64 13.36 3.58
C LEU A 73 -2.54 14.52 3.14
N GLU A 74 -3.84 14.29 3.00
CA GLU A 74 -4.81 15.33 2.61
C GLU A 74 -4.88 16.46 3.67
N ALA A 75 -4.90 16.10 4.95
CA ALA A 75 -4.90 17.08 6.03
C ALA A 75 -3.61 17.90 6.07
N THR A 76 -2.45 17.26 5.86
CA THR A 76 -1.15 17.92 5.94
C THR A 76 -0.88 18.84 4.75
N PHE A 77 -1.12 18.34 3.54
CA PHE A 77 -0.82 19.09 2.30
C PHE A 77 -2.00 19.94 1.81
N GLY A 78 -3.19 19.76 2.38
CA GLY A 78 -4.40 20.49 2.00
C GLY A 78 -4.90 20.16 0.58
N ALA A 79 -4.49 19.05 -0.01
CA ALA A 79 -4.75 18.68 -1.39
C ALA A 79 -5.30 17.24 -1.50
N PRO A 80 -6.20 16.96 -2.46
CA PRO A 80 -6.71 15.60 -2.65
C PRO A 80 -5.59 14.64 -3.08
N VAL A 81 -5.63 13.42 -2.53
CA VAL A 81 -4.72 12.33 -2.89
C VAL A 81 -5.46 11.33 -3.75
N TYR A 82 -4.90 11.02 -4.91
CA TYR A 82 -5.41 10.01 -5.85
C TYR A 82 -4.50 8.80 -5.89
N ASN A 83 -5.09 7.62 -5.76
CA ASN A 83 -4.36 6.38 -5.88
C ASN A 83 -4.11 6.03 -7.34
N THR A 84 -2.88 5.62 -7.66
CA THR A 84 -2.49 5.08 -8.97
C THR A 84 -1.87 3.72 -8.80
N TYR A 85 -2.24 2.80 -9.68
CA TYR A 85 -1.73 1.45 -9.71
C TYR A 85 -0.99 1.19 -11.02
N GLY A 86 0.16 0.58 -10.92
CA GLY A 86 0.96 0.20 -12.07
C GLY A 86 2.21 -0.57 -11.70
N CYS A 87 2.89 -1.08 -12.70
CA CYS A 87 4.16 -1.76 -12.56
C CYS A 87 5.14 -1.30 -13.65
N ARG A 88 6.38 -1.76 -13.59
CA ARG A 88 7.40 -1.31 -14.52
C ARG A 88 7.11 -1.72 -15.96
N GLU A 89 6.47 -2.87 -16.15
CA GLU A 89 6.14 -3.45 -17.46
C GLU A 89 5.11 -2.63 -18.22
N PHE A 90 4.11 -2.08 -17.51
CA PHE A 90 2.96 -1.39 -18.11
C PHE A 90 2.83 0.08 -17.70
N MET A 91 3.68 0.56 -16.81
CA MET A 91 3.61 1.87 -16.19
C MET A 91 2.30 2.07 -15.43
N LEU A 92 1.27 2.71 -15.98
CA LEU A 92 -0.02 2.96 -15.36
C LEU A 92 -1.04 1.92 -15.83
N ILE A 93 -1.48 1.07 -14.93
CA ILE A 93 -2.53 0.05 -15.19
C ILE A 93 -3.91 0.58 -14.85
N ALA A 94 -4.04 1.27 -13.71
CA ALA A 94 -5.31 1.83 -13.26
C ALA A 94 -5.09 3.07 -12.37
N SER A 95 -6.10 3.94 -12.29
CA SER A 95 -6.06 5.13 -11.45
C SER A 95 -7.43 5.55 -10.95
N GLU A 96 -7.48 6.19 -9.80
CA GLU A 96 -8.69 6.84 -9.31
C GLU A 96 -9.10 8.04 -10.19
N CYS A 97 -10.37 8.30 -10.22
CA CYS A 97 -10.95 9.57 -10.72
C CYS A 97 -11.36 10.47 -9.56
N GLY A 98 -12.05 11.58 -9.85
CA GLY A 98 -12.55 12.51 -8.83
C GLY A 98 -13.52 11.90 -7.82
N GLU A 99 -14.20 10.81 -8.16
CA GLU A 99 -15.09 10.08 -7.24
C GLU A 99 -14.35 9.26 -6.19
N ARG A 100 -13.11 8.83 -6.47
CA ARG A 100 -12.24 8.06 -5.57
C ARG A 100 -12.88 6.79 -5.00
N LYS A 101 -13.68 6.12 -5.83
CA LYS A 101 -14.44 4.90 -5.49
C LYS A 101 -14.03 3.73 -6.38
N GLY A 102 -12.74 3.39 -6.35
CA GLY A 102 -12.12 2.38 -7.19
C GLY A 102 -11.21 2.98 -8.27
N LEU A 103 -10.41 2.13 -8.88
CA LEU A 103 -9.42 2.51 -9.88
C LEU A 103 -9.93 2.14 -11.27
N HIS A 104 -10.00 3.10 -12.17
CA HIS A 104 -10.33 2.89 -13.58
C HIS A 104 -9.14 2.25 -14.30
N ALA A 105 -9.36 1.12 -14.94
CA ALA A 105 -8.37 0.52 -15.82
C ALA A 105 -8.12 1.38 -17.06
N THR A 106 -6.88 1.42 -17.54
CA THR A 106 -6.44 2.16 -18.74
C THR A 106 -6.81 1.35 -20.00
N ALA A 107 -8.13 1.24 -20.26
CA ALA A 107 -8.70 0.31 -21.24
C ALA A 107 -8.52 0.71 -22.71
N ASP A 108 -8.00 1.89 -22.98
CA ASP A 108 -7.54 2.33 -24.30
C ASP A 108 -6.18 1.71 -24.68
N HIS A 109 -5.48 1.17 -23.72
CA HIS A 109 -4.11 0.69 -23.81
C HIS A 109 -3.95 -0.75 -23.34
N LEU A 110 -4.68 -1.14 -22.30
CA LEU A 110 -4.57 -2.42 -21.62
C LEU A 110 -5.91 -3.15 -21.52
N VAL A 111 -5.88 -4.47 -21.63
CA VAL A 111 -6.97 -5.32 -21.10
C VAL A 111 -6.54 -5.80 -19.72
N VAL A 112 -7.32 -5.45 -18.70
CA VAL A 112 -7.06 -5.81 -17.31
C VAL A 112 -8.14 -6.77 -16.85
N GLU A 113 -7.74 -8.00 -16.52
CA GLU A 113 -8.59 -9.06 -16.00
C GLU A 113 -8.24 -9.32 -14.54
N VAL A 114 -9.20 -9.78 -13.76
CA VAL A 114 -8.95 -10.29 -12.41
C VAL A 114 -9.45 -11.72 -12.36
N ASP A 115 -8.52 -12.67 -12.28
CA ASP A 115 -8.85 -14.09 -12.09
C ASP A 115 -9.08 -14.34 -10.59
N ALA A 116 -10.35 -14.35 -10.18
CA ALA A 116 -10.77 -14.26 -8.78
C ALA A 116 -11.26 -15.59 -8.18
N PRO A 117 -10.43 -16.66 -8.08
CA PRO A 117 -10.78 -17.90 -7.42
C PRO A 117 -10.65 -17.84 -5.90
N LEU A 118 -10.10 -16.77 -5.35
CA LEU A 118 -9.77 -16.60 -3.94
C LEU A 118 -10.85 -15.80 -3.22
N ARG A 119 -10.80 -15.83 -1.88
CA ARG A 119 -11.68 -15.05 -1.01
C ARG A 119 -10.85 -14.19 -0.07
N GLY A 120 -11.22 -12.92 0.05
CA GLY A 120 -10.67 -12.00 1.02
C GLY A 120 -11.22 -12.23 2.44
N VAL A 121 -10.81 -11.38 3.36
CA VAL A 121 -11.19 -11.47 4.80
C VAL A 121 -12.70 -11.36 4.98
N ASP A 122 -13.37 -10.50 4.21
CA ASP A 122 -14.82 -10.27 4.26
C ASP A 122 -15.59 -11.17 3.30
N GLY A 123 -14.94 -12.21 2.72
CA GLY A 123 -15.53 -13.18 1.79
C GLY A 123 -15.72 -12.69 0.36
N GLU A 124 -15.27 -11.47 0.04
CA GLU A 124 -15.30 -10.89 -1.30
C GLU A 124 -14.38 -11.65 -2.26
N PRO A 125 -14.67 -11.64 -3.57
CA PRO A 125 -13.79 -12.25 -4.56
C PRO A 125 -12.47 -11.49 -4.67
N VAL A 126 -11.35 -12.21 -4.57
CA VAL A 126 -10.00 -11.68 -4.76
C VAL A 126 -9.30 -12.51 -5.81
N GLY A 127 -8.59 -11.87 -6.72
CA GLY A 127 -7.89 -12.58 -7.78
C GLY A 127 -6.62 -11.93 -8.26
N GLU A 128 -5.84 -12.72 -8.99
CA GLU A 128 -4.61 -12.27 -9.62
C GLU A 128 -4.93 -11.33 -10.79
N ILE A 129 -4.18 -10.24 -10.88
CA ILE A 129 -4.30 -9.30 -11.97
C ILE A 129 -3.54 -9.85 -13.19
N LEU A 130 -4.28 -10.00 -14.29
CA LEU A 130 -3.73 -10.40 -15.59
C LEU A 130 -3.83 -9.22 -16.55
N VAL A 131 -2.71 -8.84 -17.16
CA VAL A 131 -2.65 -7.67 -18.04
C VAL A 131 -2.22 -8.09 -19.44
N THR A 132 -2.98 -7.62 -20.44
CA THR A 132 -2.61 -7.72 -21.86
C THR A 132 -2.34 -6.31 -22.39
N ASP A 133 -1.15 -6.10 -22.94
CA ASP A 133 -0.79 -4.85 -23.61
C ASP A 133 -1.20 -4.90 -25.08
N LEU A 134 -2.03 -3.93 -25.51
CA LEU A 134 -2.59 -3.89 -26.85
C LEU A 134 -1.64 -3.26 -27.89
N HIS A 135 -0.55 -2.64 -27.43
CA HIS A 135 0.34 -1.83 -28.31
C HIS A 135 1.81 -2.27 -28.30
N ASN A 136 2.21 -3.13 -27.40
CA ASN A 136 3.59 -3.59 -27.31
C ASN A 136 3.85 -4.83 -28.20
N TYR A 137 4.01 -4.59 -29.49
CA TYR A 137 4.28 -5.68 -30.45
C TYR A 137 5.72 -6.19 -30.43
N GLY A 138 6.66 -5.44 -29.88
CA GLY A 138 8.07 -5.84 -29.78
C GLY A 138 8.33 -6.89 -28.71
N MET A 139 7.54 -6.85 -27.62
CA MET A 139 7.54 -7.82 -26.54
C MET A 139 6.10 -7.95 -26.04
N PRO A 140 5.26 -8.73 -26.73
CA PRO A 140 3.84 -8.80 -26.41
C PRO A 140 3.59 -9.48 -25.06
N PHE A 141 2.95 -8.76 -24.16
CA PHE A 141 2.41 -9.31 -22.93
C PHE A 141 0.94 -9.68 -23.15
N VAL A 142 0.63 -10.96 -23.07
CA VAL A 142 -0.73 -11.48 -23.17
C VAL A 142 -1.08 -12.20 -21.87
N ARG A 143 -2.09 -11.71 -21.16
CA ARG A 143 -2.50 -12.21 -19.84
C ARG A 143 -1.32 -12.41 -18.87
N TYR A 144 -0.46 -11.42 -18.84
CA TYR A 144 0.71 -11.42 -17.96
C TYR A 144 0.28 -11.27 -16.50
N ALA A 145 0.60 -12.27 -15.69
CA ALA A 145 0.39 -12.27 -14.25
C ALA A 145 1.53 -11.50 -13.58
N ASN A 146 1.23 -10.29 -13.10
CA ASN A 146 2.25 -9.45 -12.48
C ASN A 146 2.48 -9.77 -10.97
N GLY A 147 1.72 -10.73 -10.43
CA GLY A 147 1.82 -11.18 -9.04
C GLY A 147 1.10 -10.27 -8.04
N ASP A 148 0.31 -9.33 -8.50
CA ASP A 148 -0.54 -8.49 -7.65
C ASP A 148 -1.97 -9.03 -7.62
N LEU A 149 -2.66 -8.81 -6.51
CA LEU A 149 -4.04 -9.20 -6.29
C LEU A 149 -4.95 -7.98 -6.26
N ALA A 150 -6.18 -8.14 -6.74
CA ALA A 150 -7.21 -7.13 -6.67
C ALA A 150 -8.59 -7.71 -6.37
N VAL A 151 -9.47 -6.85 -5.89
CA VAL A 151 -10.91 -7.08 -5.86
C VAL A 151 -11.50 -6.52 -7.14
N PRO A 152 -12.16 -7.33 -7.99
CA PRO A 152 -12.86 -6.84 -9.17
C PRO A 152 -14.09 -6.02 -8.78
N SER A 153 -14.51 -5.11 -9.65
CA SER A 153 -15.75 -4.36 -9.46
C SER A 153 -16.66 -4.52 -10.67
N SER A 154 -17.93 -4.82 -10.41
CA SER A 154 -18.99 -4.79 -11.44
C SER A 154 -19.72 -3.46 -11.49
N ARG A 155 -19.36 -2.50 -10.66
CA ARG A 155 -20.02 -1.19 -10.57
C ARG A 155 -19.63 -0.29 -11.75
N THR A 156 -20.55 0.58 -12.14
CA THR A 156 -20.23 1.71 -13.01
C THR A 156 -19.94 2.95 -12.16
N CYS A 157 -18.86 3.65 -12.47
CA CYS A 157 -18.50 4.85 -11.75
C CYS A 157 -19.41 6.04 -12.15
N ALA A 158 -19.81 6.83 -11.17
CA ALA A 158 -20.60 8.05 -11.38
C ALA A 158 -19.86 9.14 -12.18
N CYS A 159 -18.55 9.03 -12.36
CA CYS A 159 -17.76 9.98 -13.16
C CYS A 159 -18.09 9.96 -14.67
N GLY A 160 -18.87 8.99 -15.16
CA GLY A 160 -19.33 8.88 -16.55
C GLY A 160 -18.32 8.40 -17.57
N ARG A 161 -17.07 8.01 -17.17
CA ARG A 161 -16.03 7.56 -18.12
C ARG A 161 -16.32 6.21 -18.76
N GLY A 162 -17.15 5.36 -18.13
CA GLY A 162 -17.46 4.03 -18.65
C GLY A 162 -16.30 3.02 -18.64
N LEU A 163 -15.17 3.36 -18.04
CA LEU A 163 -14.01 2.48 -17.95
C LEU A 163 -14.23 1.37 -16.90
N PRO A 164 -13.69 0.16 -17.13
CA PRO A 164 -13.71 -0.90 -16.13
C PRO A 164 -13.07 -0.46 -14.82
N LEU A 165 -13.56 -0.99 -13.70
CA LEU A 165 -13.10 -0.66 -12.37
C LEU A 165 -12.45 -1.87 -11.69
N LEU A 166 -11.35 -1.62 -10.99
CA LEU A 166 -10.91 -2.42 -9.87
C LEU A 166 -11.44 -1.75 -8.59
N GLU A 167 -12.04 -2.54 -7.69
CA GLU A 167 -12.53 -2.01 -6.41
C GLU A 167 -11.38 -1.49 -5.57
N ARG A 168 -10.33 -2.33 -5.43
CA ARG A 168 -9.08 -2.03 -4.75
C ARG A 168 -7.98 -3.01 -5.14
N ILE A 169 -6.75 -2.62 -4.90
CA ILE A 169 -5.56 -3.48 -5.01
C ILE A 169 -5.25 -4.02 -3.61
N GLU A 170 -5.15 -5.34 -3.50
CA GLU A 170 -4.84 -6.04 -2.23
C GLU A 170 -3.33 -6.14 -1.95
N GLY A 171 -2.50 -5.78 -2.92
CA GLY A 171 -1.05 -5.91 -2.85
C GLY A 171 -0.54 -7.18 -3.52
N ARG A 172 0.65 -7.61 -3.15
CA ARG A 172 1.28 -8.78 -3.78
C ARG A 172 0.79 -10.09 -3.19
N ARG A 173 0.59 -11.08 -4.04
CA ARG A 173 0.25 -12.44 -3.63
C ARG A 173 1.23 -12.99 -2.57
N LEU A 174 2.53 -12.72 -2.73
CA LEU A 174 3.58 -13.13 -1.78
C LEU A 174 3.56 -12.34 -0.46
N ASP A 175 2.79 -11.26 -0.38
CA ASP A 175 2.63 -10.46 0.84
C ASP A 175 1.33 -10.82 1.58
N CYS A 176 0.49 -11.68 1.01
CA CYS A 176 -0.73 -12.18 1.66
C CYS A 176 -0.43 -13.39 2.54
N VAL A 177 -0.97 -13.40 3.74
CA VAL A 177 -0.97 -14.55 4.64
C VAL A 177 -2.15 -15.46 4.29
N ARG A 178 -1.94 -16.77 4.24
CA ARG A 178 -3.00 -17.76 4.00
C ARG A 178 -3.55 -18.29 5.31
N THR A 179 -4.86 -18.38 5.41
CA THR A 179 -5.50 -19.05 6.56
C THR A 179 -5.66 -20.54 6.30
N PRO A 180 -5.71 -21.39 7.35
CA PRO A 180 -6.00 -22.82 7.19
C PRO A 180 -7.32 -23.10 6.47
N ALA A 181 -8.30 -22.20 6.58
CA ALA A 181 -9.59 -22.28 5.89
C ALA A 181 -9.52 -21.89 4.39
N GLY A 182 -8.34 -21.55 3.85
CA GLY A 182 -8.13 -21.17 2.45
C GLY A 182 -8.38 -19.69 2.13
N GLY A 183 -8.63 -18.86 3.14
CA GLY A 183 -8.75 -17.42 3.00
C GLY A 183 -7.38 -16.73 2.83
N LEU A 184 -7.40 -15.50 2.33
CA LEU A 184 -6.22 -14.63 2.23
C LEU A 184 -6.37 -13.42 3.16
N VAL A 185 -5.32 -13.14 3.91
CA VAL A 185 -5.18 -11.92 4.72
C VAL A 185 -4.14 -11.03 4.05
N PRO A 186 -4.55 -9.94 3.42
CA PRO A 186 -3.62 -9.05 2.74
C PRO A 186 -2.74 -8.29 3.74
N GLY A 187 -1.57 -7.84 3.29
CA GLY A 187 -0.65 -7.04 4.09
C GLY A 187 -1.28 -5.76 4.64
N GLU A 188 -2.26 -5.21 3.94
CA GLU A 188 -3.05 -4.05 4.37
C GLU A 188 -3.78 -4.28 5.70
N PHE A 189 -4.31 -5.49 5.90
CA PHE A 189 -4.92 -5.84 7.19
C PHE A 189 -3.96 -5.58 8.35
N PHE A 190 -2.72 -6.04 8.23
CA PHE A 190 -1.72 -5.87 9.29
C PHE A 190 -1.31 -4.41 9.48
N ILE A 191 -1.29 -3.60 8.41
CA ILE A 191 -1.06 -2.16 8.53
C ILE A 191 -2.14 -1.52 9.40
N ASN A 192 -3.41 -1.85 9.13
CA ASN A 192 -4.51 -1.33 9.92
C ASN A 192 -4.54 -1.89 11.35
N ALA A 193 -4.28 -3.18 11.50
CA ALA A 193 -4.27 -3.88 12.79
C ALA A 193 -3.22 -3.32 13.77
N PHE A 194 -2.04 -2.99 13.28
CA PHE A 194 -0.96 -2.46 14.12
C PHE A 194 -0.98 -0.93 14.23
N PHE A 195 -1.79 -0.26 13.42
CA PHE A 195 -1.88 1.19 13.49
C PHE A 195 -2.49 1.64 14.81
N GLY A 196 -1.74 2.47 15.55
CA GLY A 196 -2.16 3.01 16.84
C GLY A 196 -1.99 2.04 18.02
N VAL A 197 -1.31 0.92 17.82
CA VAL A 197 -0.81 0.13 18.95
C VAL A 197 0.38 0.87 19.54
N GLU A 198 0.18 1.44 20.74
CA GLU A 198 1.20 2.21 21.43
C GLU A 198 2.44 1.34 21.71
N GLY A 199 3.61 1.95 21.61
CA GLY A 199 4.88 1.30 21.92
C GLY A 199 5.42 0.35 20.87
N ILE A 200 4.78 0.19 19.70
CA ILE A 200 5.32 -0.55 18.56
C ILE A 200 5.94 0.43 17.56
N LYS A 201 7.25 0.38 17.42
CA LYS A 201 7.98 1.24 16.47
C LYS A 201 7.95 0.70 15.05
N ARG A 202 8.07 -0.62 14.89
CA ARG A 202 8.05 -1.33 13.60
C ARG A 202 7.61 -2.76 13.80
N TYR A 203 7.03 -3.37 12.80
CA TYR A 203 6.57 -4.75 12.85
C TYR A 203 6.65 -5.40 11.47
N GLN A 204 6.70 -6.74 11.45
CA GLN A 204 6.59 -7.55 10.25
C GLN A 204 5.94 -8.89 10.60
N VAL A 205 5.01 -9.34 9.78
CA VAL A 205 4.37 -10.65 9.90
C VAL A 205 4.96 -11.59 8.87
N VAL A 206 5.49 -12.72 9.30
CA VAL A 206 6.10 -13.72 8.41
C VAL A 206 5.36 -15.05 8.57
N GLN A 207 4.89 -15.60 7.47
CA GLN A 207 4.26 -16.91 7.43
C GLN A 207 5.22 -17.92 6.78
N ARG A 208 5.71 -18.88 7.56
CA ARG A 208 6.55 -19.98 7.08
C ARG A 208 5.78 -21.30 6.98
N GLU A 209 4.72 -21.43 7.76
CA GLU A 209 3.84 -22.59 7.78
C GLU A 209 2.37 -22.17 7.91
N LEU A 210 1.44 -22.97 7.40
CA LEU A 210 0.04 -22.58 7.28
C LEU A 210 -0.65 -22.33 8.63
N GLY A 211 -0.23 -23.04 9.68
CA GLY A 211 -0.81 -22.95 11.02
C GLY A 211 -0.13 -21.98 11.97
N ALA A 212 0.85 -21.17 11.51
CA ALA A 212 1.57 -20.25 12.39
C ALA A 212 1.94 -18.94 11.71
N LEU A 213 2.03 -17.88 12.51
CA LEU A 213 2.52 -16.56 12.11
C LEU A 213 3.63 -16.11 13.06
N ASP A 214 4.79 -15.82 12.52
CA ASP A 214 5.87 -15.16 13.22
C ASP A 214 5.68 -13.64 13.14
N ILE A 215 5.50 -12.97 14.27
CA ILE A 215 5.28 -11.54 14.36
C ILE A 215 6.53 -10.90 14.95
N MET A 216 7.33 -10.28 14.07
CA MET A 216 8.53 -9.54 14.46
C MET A 216 8.11 -8.15 14.93
N LEU A 217 8.56 -7.74 16.12
CA LEU A 217 8.21 -6.46 16.75
C LEU A 217 9.46 -5.71 17.18
N VAL A 218 9.57 -4.45 16.76
CA VAL A 218 10.55 -3.50 17.28
C VAL A 218 9.86 -2.63 18.32
N ARG A 219 10.37 -2.67 19.56
CA ARG A 219 9.82 -1.92 20.69
C ARG A 219 10.08 -0.42 20.55
N GLY A 220 9.07 0.37 20.83
CA GLY A 220 9.16 1.82 21.01
C GLY A 220 9.22 2.22 22.50
N PRO A 221 9.31 3.51 22.82
CA PRO A 221 9.44 4.01 24.20
C PRO A 221 8.30 3.59 25.13
N ASP A 222 7.06 3.56 24.62
CA ASP A 222 5.85 3.29 25.41
C ASP A 222 5.40 1.83 25.33
N PHE A 223 6.31 0.92 25.00
CA PHE A 223 6.02 -0.50 24.89
C PHE A 223 5.63 -1.10 26.24
N SER A 224 4.55 -1.86 26.27
CA SER A 224 4.02 -2.52 27.46
C SER A 224 3.41 -3.89 27.12
N GLU A 225 3.04 -4.67 28.11
CA GLU A 225 2.30 -5.92 27.94
C GLU A 225 0.95 -5.70 27.23
N ARG A 226 0.32 -4.57 27.48
CA ARG A 226 -0.90 -4.17 26.80
C ARG A 226 -0.72 -4.04 25.29
N SER A 227 0.46 -3.60 24.83
CA SER A 227 0.79 -3.54 23.41
C SER A 227 0.77 -4.94 22.78
N VAL A 228 1.29 -5.95 23.51
CA VAL A 228 1.27 -7.35 23.08
C VAL A 228 -0.15 -7.90 22.98
N GLU A 229 -0.97 -7.63 23.99
CA GLU A 229 -2.38 -8.07 24.01
C GLU A 229 -3.17 -7.45 22.87
N GLN A 230 -2.96 -6.16 22.60
CA GLN A 230 -3.58 -5.47 21.47
C GLN A 230 -3.16 -6.07 20.12
N VAL A 231 -1.86 -6.31 19.91
CA VAL A 231 -1.35 -6.97 18.69
C VAL A 231 -2.04 -8.33 18.49
N ARG A 232 -2.10 -9.17 19.51
CA ARG A 232 -2.79 -10.46 19.44
C ARG A 232 -4.26 -10.32 19.09
N ALA A 233 -4.97 -9.44 19.80
CA ALA A 233 -6.40 -9.20 19.58
C ALA A 233 -6.70 -8.70 18.16
N GLU A 234 -5.87 -7.80 17.63
CA GLU A 234 -6.05 -7.29 16.28
C GLU A 234 -5.80 -8.38 15.22
N VAL A 235 -4.71 -9.15 15.34
CA VAL A 235 -4.38 -10.22 14.40
C VAL A 235 -5.48 -11.32 14.41
N ARG A 236 -6.04 -11.62 15.58
CA ARG A 236 -7.15 -12.59 15.73
C ARG A 236 -8.43 -12.22 14.98
N LYS A 237 -8.61 -10.97 14.58
CA LYS A 237 -9.75 -10.56 13.74
C LYS A 237 -9.70 -11.17 12.32
N ALA A 238 -8.51 -11.53 11.84
CA ALA A 238 -8.33 -12.08 10.50
C ALA A 238 -7.91 -13.55 10.47
N VAL A 239 -7.41 -14.08 11.58
CA VAL A 239 -6.99 -15.49 11.69
C VAL A 239 -7.69 -16.13 12.88
N ASP A 240 -8.12 -17.39 12.70
CA ASP A 240 -8.79 -18.14 13.76
C ASP A 240 -7.84 -18.57 14.90
N GLU A 241 -8.42 -19.11 15.97
CA GLU A 241 -7.67 -19.53 17.17
C GLU A 241 -6.70 -20.67 16.91
N SER A 242 -6.87 -21.46 15.84
CA SER A 242 -6.00 -22.58 15.50
C SER A 242 -4.64 -22.13 14.97
N VAL A 243 -4.52 -20.87 14.53
CA VAL A 243 -3.25 -20.31 14.05
C VAL A 243 -2.39 -19.86 15.23
N GLU A 244 -1.22 -20.44 15.36
CA GLU A 244 -0.25 -20.06 16.41
C GLU A 244 0.34 -18.66 16.11
N LEU A 245 0.32 -17.75 17.10
CA LEU A 245 0.93 -16.42 16.99
C LEU A 245 2.24 -16.41 17.81
N ARG A 246 3.38 -16.41 17.11
CA ARG A 246 4.73 -16.37 17.70
C ARG A 246 5.27 -14.95 17.63
N LEU A 247 5.43 -14.29 18.78
CA LEU A 247 5.94 -12.93 18.85
C LEU A 247 7.45 -12.95 19.09
N HIS A 248 8.19 -12.24 18.24
CA HIS A 248 9.63 -12.10 18.32
C HIS A 248 10.00 -10.64 18.50
N PHE A 249 10.70 -10.32 19.56
CA PHE A 249 11.20 -8.97 19.79
C PHE A 249 12.60 -8.84 19.20
N VAL A 250 12.75 -7.86 18.32
CA VAL A 250 13.99 -7.62 17.57
C VAL A 250 14.40 -6.15 17.68
N ASP A 251 15.69 -5.86 17.49
CA ASP A 251 16.21 -4.48 17.56
C ASP A 251 15.85 -3.69 16.30
N ASP A 252 15.83 -4.32 15.13
CA ASP A 252 15.42 -3.71 13.86
C ASP A 252 14.88 -4.77 12.88
N ILE A 253 14.12 -4.30 11.88
CA ILE A 253 13.61 -5.10 10.77
C ILE A 253 14.15 -4.47 9.48
N PRO A 254 15.02 -5.17 8.72
CA PRO A 254 15.67 -4.61 7.55
C PRO A 254 14.67 -4.36 6.41
N MET A 255 14.95 -3.34 5.61
CA MET A 255 14.26 -3.12 4.34
C MET A 255 14.71 -4.15 3.29
N SER A 256 13.85 -4.40 2.30
CA SER A 256 14.22 -5.21 1.13
C SER A 256 15.35 -4.54 0.34
N ARG A 257 16.01 -5.32 -0.55
CA ARG A 257 17.06 -4.78 -1.44
C ARG A 257 16.58 -3.63 -2.33
N SER A 258 15.28 -3.55 -2.61
CA SER A 258 14.65 -2.47 -3.38
C SER A 258 14.28 -1.24 -2.52
N GLY A 259 14.67 -1.20 -1.25
CA GLY A 259 14.35 -0.11 -0.32
C GLY A 259 12.89 -0.07 0.14
N LYS A 260 12.08 -1.08 -0.20
CA LYS A 260 10.69 -1.19 0.24
C LYS A 260 10.60 -1.98 1.54
N PHE A 261 9.74 -1.54 2.43
CA PHE A 261 9.37 -2.29 3.62
C PHE A 261 8.17 -3.19 3.31
N ARG A 262 8.28 -4.49 3.62
CA ARG A 262 7.19 -5.45 3.50
C ARG A 262 6.63 -5.71 4.88
N VAL A 263 5.36 -5.37 5.06
CA VAL A 263 4.65 -5.54 6.35
C VAL A 263 4.34 -7.00 6.63
N SER A 264 4.03 -7.74 5.58
CA SER A 264 3.80 -9.19 5.65
C SER A 264 4.58 -9.92 4.55
N ILE A 265 4.95 -11.15 4.82
CA ILE A 265 5.68 -12.02 3.90
C ILE A 265 5.11 -13.43 4.07
N SER A 266 4.64 -14.04 2.98
CA SER A 266 4.39 -15.47 2.95
C SER A 266 5.54 -16.17 2.24
N GLU A 267 6.15 -17.14 2.91
CA GLU A 267 7.19 -18.04 2.37
C GLU A 267 6.58 -19.39 1.98
N LEU A 268 5.25 -19.50 2.02
CA LEU A 268 4.53 -20.69 1.56
C LEU A 268 4.62 -20.82 0.02
N PRO A 269 4.71 -22.03 -0.51
CA PRO A 269 4.75 -22.28 -1.95
C PRO A 269 3.43 -21.91 -2.66
#